data_3223f0f2a7001e583938a22ef468d90b
#
_entry.id   3223f0f2a7001e583938a22ef468d90b
#
_cell.length_a   1.000
_cell.length_b   1.000
_cell.length_c   1.000
_cell.angle_alpha   90.00
_cell.angle_beta   90.00
_cell.angle_gamma   90.00
#
_symmetry.space_group_name_H-M   'P 1'
#
loop_
_entity.id
_entity.type
_entity.pdbx_description
1 polymer ?
#
loop_
_entity_poly.entity_id
_entity_poly.type
_entity_poly.pdbx_seq_one_letter_code
_entity_poly.pdbx_strand_id
1 'polypeptide(L)'
;MNTLRSIVVSAALLTLPAEAQDHRFETDPIVTVRENFVACDVLSQLQRVTDNPRFLLVGECEPLPAGHRVRISASRGPYVCIYPENTITPCKWTHEKVLSK
;
A
#
# COMPACT_ATOMS: atom_id res chain seq x y z
N MET A 1 5.42 48.84 -3.60
CA MET A 1 4.97 48.68 -3.21
C MET A 1 4.20 47.68 -3.22
N ASN A 2 3.80 47.24 -3.42
CA ASN A 2 2.97 46.41 -3.47
C ASN A 2 3.35 45.14 -3.66
N THR A 3 4.04 44.92 -4.13
CA THR A 3 4.43 43.74 -4.52
C THR A 3 4.50 42.73 -3.58
N LEU A 4 4.79 42.93 -2.65
CA LEU A 4 4.96 42.04 -1.78
C LEU A 4 4.06 41.03 -1.61
N ARG A 5 3.08 41.25 -1.74
CA ARG A 5 2.14 40.37 -1.51
C ARG A 5 2.26 39.08 -2.15
N SER A 6 2.55 39.02 -3.25
CA SER A 6 2.50 37.81 -3.98
C SER A 6 3.34 36.78 -3.37
N ILE A 7 4.30 37.14 -2.77
CA ILE A 7 5.15 36.23 -2.28
C ILE A 7 4.60 35.29 -1.37
N VAL A 8 3.80 35.68 -0.63
CA VAL A 8 3.24 34.90 0.30
C VAL A 8 2.62 33.70 -0.19
N VAL A 9 2.03 33.86 -1.22
CA VAL A 9 1.33 32.81 -1.82
C VAL A 9 2.10 31.62 -2.07
N SER A 10 3.24 31.78 -2.56
CA SER A 10 3.98 30.63 -2.95
C SER A 10 4.24 29.71 -1.81
N ALA A 11 4.44 30.23 -0.70
CA ALA A 11 4.76 29.39 0.41
C ALA A 11 3.64 28.42 0.70
N ALA A 12 2.46 28.86 0.58
CA ALA A 12 1.36 28.02 0.90
C ALA A 12 1.27 26.82 0.02
N LEU A 13 1.62 26.99 -1.20
CA LEU A 13 1.50 25.90 -2.12
C LEU A 13 2.41 24.75 -1.84
N LEU A 14 3.54 25.04 -1.32
CA LEU A 14 4.52 24.02 -1.12
C LEU A 14 4.18 23.00 -0.06
N THR A 15 3.40 23.38 0.88
CA THR A 15 3.14 22.45 1.96
C THR A 15 2.07 21.45 1.64
N LEU A 16 1.24 21.71 0.69
CA LEU A 16 0.16 20.82 0.41
C LEU A 16 0.51 19.41 0.05
N PRO A 17 1.46 19.17 -0.81
CA PRO A 17 1.77 17.81 -1.20
C PRO A 17 2.22 16.95 -0.03
N ALA A 18 2.96 17.51 0.85
CA ALA A 18 3.45 16.75 1.96
C ALA A 18 2.33 16.38 2.90
N GLU A 19 1.41 17.26 3.08
CA GLU A 19 0.30 16.97 3.95
C GLU A 19 -0.57 15.87 3.40
N ALA A 20 -0.71 15.84 2.11
CA ALA A 20 -1.52 14.82 1.50
C ALA A 20 -0.95 13.44 1.73
N GLN A 21 0.34 13.31 1.73
CA GLN A 21 0.96 12.02 1.96
C GLN A 21 0.76 11.53 3.37
N ASP A 22 0.84 12.43 4.33
CA ASP A 22 0.65 12.05 5.71
C ASP A 22 -0.78 11.61 5.95
N HIS A 23 -1.70 12.32 5.34
CA HIS A 23 -3.10 11.97 5.50
C HIS A 23 -3.42 10.62 4.93
N ARG A 24 -2.78 10.25 3.84
CA ARG A 24 -3.07 8.98 3.22
C ARG A 24 -2.80 7.83 4.17
N PHE A 25 -1.73 7.90 4.93
CA PHE A 25 -1.41 6.85 5.86
C PHE A 25 -2.53 6.66 6.88
N GLU A 26 -3.11 7.74 7.35
CA GLU A 26 -4.13 7.66 8.38
C GLU A 26 -5.47 7.22 7.83
N THR A 27 -5.73 7.47 6.57
CA THR A 27 -7.03 7.17 6.00
C THR A 27 -7.11 5.87 5.25
N ASP A 28 -5.98 5.22 5.02
CA ASP A 28 -6.01 3.94 4.32
C ASP A 28 -6.79 2.91 5.14
N PRO A 29 -7.68 2.15 4.50
CA PRO A 29 -8.51 1.20 5.25
C PRO A 29 -7.68 0.07 5.84
N ILE A 30 -8.12 -0.40 7.00
CA ILE A 30 -7.48 -1.50 7.70
C ILE A 30 -8.33 -2.74 7.52
N VAL A 31 -7.68 -3.83 7.14
CA VAL A 31 -8.35 -5.12 6.97
C VAL A 31 -7.50 -6.19 7.61
N THR A 32 -8.07 -7.36 7.80
CA THR A 32 -7.38 -8.50 8.39
C THR A 32 -7.14 -9.56 7.34
N VAL A 33 -5.96 -10.15 7.34
CA VAL A 33 -5.65 -11.27 6.46
C VAL A 33 -6.40 -12.48 7.03
N ARG A 34 -7.26 -13.09 6.23
CA ARG A 34 -8.11 -14.17 6.73
C ARG A 34 -7.60 -15.56 6.38
N GLU A 35 -6.63 -15.68 5.51
CA GLU A 35 -6.03 -16.97 5.22
C GLU A 35 -4.57 -16.77 4.84
N ASN A 36 -3.76 -17.78 5.06
CA ASN A 36 -2.33 -17.69 4.76
C ASN A 36 -2.12 -17.54 3.26
N PHE A 37 -1.24 -16.64 2.90
CA PHE A 37 -0.93 -16.41 1.49
C PHE A 37 0.47 -15.77 1.42
N VAL A 38 0.73 -14.95 0.40
CA VAL A 38 1.99 -14.24 0.23
C VAL A 38 1.73 -12.80 -0.17
N ALA A 39 2.71 -11.96 0.07
CA ALA A 39 2.73 -10.58 -0.41
C ALA A 39 4.04 -10.38 -1.15
N CYS A 40 3.96 -9.81 -2.34
CA CYS A 40 5.10 -9.70 -3.24
C CYS A 40 5.44 -8.26 -3.53
N ASP A 41 6.72 -7.99 -3.73
CA ASP A 41 7.17 -6.63 -4.02
C ASP A 41 6.65 -6.14 -5.37
N VAL A 42 6.51 -7.04 -6.31
CA VAL A 42 6.13 -6.69 -7.67
C VAL A 42 4.83 -7.38 -8.05
N LEU A 43 3.92 -6.63 -8.63
CA LEU A 43 2.62 -7.18 -9.00
C LEU A 43 2.74 -8.35 -9.96
N SER A 44 3.61 -8.27 -10.93
CA SER A 44 3.76 -9.38 -11.89
C SER A 44 4.21 -10.66 -11.20
N GLN A 45 4.99 -10.53 -10.15
CA GLN A 45 5.41 -11.72 -9.40
C GLN A 45 4.22 -12.34 -8.70
N LEU A 46 3.35 -11.53 -8.14
CA LEU A 46 2.15 -12.02 -7.50
C LEU A 46 1.26 -12.75 -8.50
N GLN A 47 1.15 -12.21 -9.69
CA GLN A 47 0.33 -12.85 -10.72
C GLN A 47 0.88 -14.21 -11.08
N ARG A 48 2.19 -14.36 -11.13
CA ARG A 48 2.77 -15.66 -11.40
C ARG A 48 2.49 -16.67 -10.30
N VAL A 49 2.57 -16.21 -9.06
CA VAL A 49 2.29 -17.08 -7.93
C VAL A 49 0.83 -17.52 -7.94
N THR A 50 -0.06 -16.61 -8.31
CA THR A 50 -1.47 -16.94 -8.35
C THR A 50 -1.75 -17.98 -9.43
N ASP A 51 -1.08 -17.87 -10.56
CA ASP A 51 -1.28 -18.81 -11.64
C ASP A 51 -0.55 -20.12 -11.41
N ASN A 52 0.56 -20.08 -10.71
CA ASN A 52 1.36 -21.27 -10.48
C ASN A 52 2.02 -21.21 -9.10
N PRO A 53 1.43 -21.85 -8.11
CA PRO A 53 1.92 -21.76 -6.72
C PRO A 53 3.36 -22.18 -6.51
N ARG A 54 3.96 -22.86 -7.47
CA ARG A 54 5.36 -23.25 -7.32
C ARG A 54 6.28 -22.03 -7.24
N PHE A 55 5.85 -20.91 -7.77
CA PHE A 55 6.65 -19.71 -7.71
C PHE A 55 6.76 -19.12 -6.31
N LEU A 56 6.05 -19.68 -5.35
CA LEU A 56 6.19 -19.24 -3.99
C LEU A 56 7.59 -19.41 -3.47
N LEU A 57 8.33 -20.31 -4.04
CA LEU A 57 9.68 -20.57 -3.57
C LEU A 57 10.73 -19.67 -4.19
N VAL A 58 10.32 -18.85 -5.12
CA VAL A 58 11.25 -18.00 -5.81
C VAL A 58 11.04 -16.58 -5.45
N GLY A 59 11.85 -16.00 -4.76
CA GLY A 59 11.84 -14.83 -4.76
C GLY A 59 11.40 -13.71 -4.11
N GLU A 60 10.71 -12.83 -4.50
CA GLU A 60 10.41 -11.51 -4.02
C GLU A 60 9.09 -11.44 -3.28
N CYS A 61 8.61 -12.58 -2.85
CA CYS A 61 7.39 -12.65 -2.08
C CYS A 61 7.69 -13.15 -0.68
N GLU A 62 6.95 -12.68 0.28
CA GLU A 62 7.13 -13.12 1.65
C GLU A 62 5.82 -13.65 2.18
N PRO A 63 5.85 -14.50 3.22
CA PRO A 63 4.64 -15.05 3.78
C PRO A 63 3.74 -13.95 4.34
N LEU A 64 2.45 -14.13 4.14
CA LEU A 64 1.45 -13.24 4.68
C LEU A 64 0.51 -14.08 5.52
N PRO A 65 0.74 -14.21 6.82
CA PRO A 65 -0.05 -15.13 7.65
C PRO A 65 -1.43 -14.59 7.97
N ALA A 66 -2.37 -15.48 8.13
CA ALA A 66 -3.72 -15.12 8.57
C ALA A 66 -3.64 -14.44 9.93
N GLY A 67 -4.52 -13.48 10.15
CA GLY A 67 -4.59 -12.76 11.41
C GLY A 67 -3.88 -11.43 11.41
N HIS A 68 -3.01 -11.18 10.43
CA HIS A 68 -2.31 -9.91 10.37
C HIS A 68 -3.27 -8.80 9.98
N ARG A 69 -3.10 -7.63 10.59
CA ARG A 69 -3.87 -6.45 10.23
C ARG A 69 -3.02 -5.57 9.35
N VAL A 70 -3.55 -5.18 8.22
CA VAL A 70 -2.82 -4.42 7.21
C VAL A 70 -3.67 -3.27 6.71
N ARG A 71 -3.01 -2.28 6.12
CA ARG A 71 -3.71 -1.18 5.46
C ARG A 71 -3.57 -1.34 3.96
N ILE A 72 -4.60 -0.90 3.23
CA ILE A 72 -4.60 -0.97 1.78
C ILE A 72 -4.24 0.40 1.24
N SER A 73 -3.14 0.50 0.50
CA SER A 73 -2.73 1.77 -0.08
C SER A 73 -3.10 1.92 -1.54
N ALA A 74 -3.32 0.83 -2.25
CA ALA A 74 -3.65 0.88 -3.67
C ALA A 74 -4.32 -0.40 -4.11
N SER A 75 -5.05 -0.34 -5.20
CA SER A 75 -5.73 -1.50 -5.76
C SER A 75 -5.57 -1.51 -7.27
N ARG A 76 -5.49 -2.69 -7.84
CA ARG A 76 -5.44 -2.84 -9.27
C ARG A 76 -6.18 -4.12 -9.63
N GLY A 77 -7.46 -4.01 -10.04
CA GLY A 77 -8.30 -5.18 -10.24
C GLY A 77 -8.45 -5.93 -8.93
N PRO A 78 -8.23 -7.23 -8.92
CA PRO A 78 -8.35 -8.01 -7.68
C PRO A 78 -7.09 -7.98 -6.83
N TYR A 79 -6.07 -7.21 -7.23
CA TYR A 79 -4.83 -7.15 -6.49
C TYR A 79 -4.79 -5.88 -5.66
N VAL A 80 -4.25 -5.97 -4.44
CA VAL A 80 -4.16 -4.83 -3.55
C VAL A 80 -2.75 -4.72 -3.01
N CYS A 81 -2.29 -3.50 -2.82
CA CYS A 81 -0.97 -3.25 -2.25
C CYS A 81 -1.16 -2.87 -0.79
N ILE A 82 -0.57 -3.66 0.09
CA ILE A 82 -0.82 -3.55 1.52
C ILE A 82 0.46 -3.31 2.30
N TYR A 83 0.32 -2.79 3.52
CA TYR A 83 1.44 -2.60 4.42
C TYR A 83 0.94 -2.79 5.85
N PRO A 84 1.85 -3.09 6.81
CA PRO A 84 1.42 -3.35 8.18
C PRO A 84 0.70 -2.16 8.79
N GLU A 85 -0.27 -2.44 9.63
CA GLU A 85 -1.11 -1.41 10.23
C GLU A 85 -0.32 -0.35 10.99
N ASN A 86 0.73 -0.76 11.67
CA ASN A 86 1.43 0.11 12.60
C ASN A 86 2.69 0.77 12.08
N THR A 87 3.07 0.53 10.85
CA THR A 87 4.30 1.10 10.31
C THR A 87 4.08 1.60 8.90
N ILE A 88 4.83 2.63 8.52
CA ILE A 88 4.80 3.11 7.15
C ILE A 88 5.96 2.45 6.43
N THR A 89 5.64 1.53 5.56
CA THR A 89 6.64 0.84 4.74
C THR A 89 6.12 0.76 3.33
N PRO A 90 6.98 0.48 2.36
CA PRO A 90 6.51 0.27 1.00
C PRO A 90 5.50 -0.86 0.99
N CYS A 91 4.42 -0.68 0.25
CA CYS A 91 3.39 -1.70 0.22
C CYS A 91 3.81 -2.89 -0.62
N LYS A 92 3.19 -4.02 -0.37
CA LYS A 92 3.42 -5.23 -1.13
C LYS A 92 2.11 -5.76 -1.67
N TRP A 93 2.16 -6.40 -2.80
CA TRP A 93 0.94 -6.83 -3.50
C TRP A 93 0.45 -8.19 -3.01
N THR A 94 -0.83 -8.30 -2.80
CA THR A 94 -1.48 -9.56 -2.49
C THR A 94 -2.84 -9.60 -3.20
N HIS A 95 -3.59 -10.67 -3.04
CA HIS A 95 -4.89 -10.80 -3.68
C HIS A 95 -5.99 -10.45 -2.68
N GLU A 96 -6.99 -9.71 -3.14
CA GLU A 96 -8.06 -9.27 -2.23
C GLU A 96 -8.82 -10.43 -1.61
N LYS A 97 -8.82 -11.59 -2.24
CA LYS A 97 -9.58 -12.73 -1.72
C LYS A 97 -9.09 -13.20 -0.36
N VAL A 98 -7.86 -12.89 0.01
CA VAL A 98 -7.33 -13.32 1.30
C VAL A 98 -7.55 -12.30 2.39
N LEU A 99 -8.22 -11.21 2.09
CA LEU A 99 -8.45 -10.14 3.05
C LEU A 99 -9.91 -10.09 3.46
N SER A 100 -10.15 -9.78 4.72
CA SER A 100 -11.51 -9.60 5.19
C SER A 100 -11.81 -8.11 5.23
N LYS A 101 -13.01 -7.76 5.01
CA LYS A 101 -13.41 -6.37 5.05
C LYS A 101 -14.04 -5.98 6.35
#